data_1a222f0f64cae087f94d6084b48f421e
#
_entry.id   1a222f0f64cae087f94d6084b48f421e
#
_cell.length_a   1.000
_cell.length_b   1.000
_cell.length_c   1.000
_cell.angle_alpha   90.00
_cell.angle_beta   90.00
_cell.angle_gamma   90.00
#
_symmetry.space_group_name_H-M   'P 1'
#
loop_
_entity.id
_entity.type
_entity.pdbx_description
1 polymer ?
#
loop_
_entity_poly.entity_id
_entity_poly.type
_entity_poly.pdbx_seq_one_letter_code
_entity_poly.pdbx_strand_id
1 'polypeptide(L)'
;DRFTPGDIVLSCAAEGINCRVTSPRRITLSSRVKLRALSCRGDEFDLKSTARQKKKAVKTARVCEIRHEGDVSGEIREREGSTPVTALGEICVSDARISSGAVKVKGEAYLTVLMRGEDGVYFTSRSRAPIDDEVRLPDSFADKKDGERTSCAVFASVTMTEVKSGEGET
;
A
#
# COMPACT_ATOMS: atom_id res chain seq x y z
N ASP A 1 -11.73 -26.74 7.79
CA ASP A 1 -10.60 -25.80 7.86
C ASP A 1 -11.17 -24.41 8.06
N ARG A 2 -10.98 -23.85 9.26
CA ARG A 2 -11.46 -22.50 9.58
C ARG A 2 -10.29 -21.54 9.40
N PHE A 3 -10.42 -20.61 8.47
CA PHE A 3 -9.50 -19.48 8.35
C PHE A 3 -9.67 -18.56 9.54
N THR A 4 -8.58 -18.16 10.16
CA THR A 4 -8.59 -17.11 11.18
C THR A 4 -8.53 -15.75 10.47
N PRO A 5 -9.34 -14.75 10.87
CA PRO A 5 -9.42 -13.46 10.17
C PRO A 5 -8.11 -12.67 10.03
N GLY A 6 -7.06 -13.03 10.77
CA GLY A 6 -5.74 -12.41 10.69
C GLY A 6 -4.83 -12.93 9.56
N ASP A 7 -5.23 -14.02 8.88
CA ASP A 7 -4.35 -14.72 7.92
C ASP A 7 -4.57 -14.28 6.47
N ILE A 8 -5.45 -13.30 6.22
CA ILE A 8 -5.81 -12.89 4.87
C ILE A 8 -5.47 -11.42 4.67
N VAL A 9 -4.59 -11.14 3.72
CA VAL A 9 -4.32 -9.79 3.23
C VAL A 9 -5.15 -9.57 1.96
N LEU A 10 -6.03 -8.57 2.00
CA LEU A 10 -6.86 -8.17 0.87
C LEU A 10 -6.31 -6.90 0.25
N SER A 11 -6.12 -6.91 -1.07
CA SER A 11 -5.89 -5.71 -1.85
C SER A 11 -6.97 -5.53 -2.90
N CYS A 12 -7.39 -4.28 -3.11
CA CYS A 12 -8.44 -3.92 -4.04
C CYS A 12 -7.94 -2.80 -4.96
N ALA A 13 -8.15 -2.96 -6.25
CA ALA A 13 -7.85 -1.93 -7.24
C ALA A 13 -9.05 -1.76 -8.18
N ALA A 14 -9.44 -0.51 -8.42
CA ALA A 14 -10.44 -0.18 -9.42
C ALA A 14 -9.76 -0.04 -10.79
N GLU A 15 -10.25 -0.78 -11.77
CA GLU A 15 -9.75 -0.76 -13.14
C GLU A 15 -10.88 -0.31 -14.08
N GLY A 16 -10.55 0.53 -15.05
CA GLY A 16 -11.47 0.88 -16.12
C GLY A 16 -12.74 1.59 -15.64
N ILE A 17 -12.57 2.70 -14.93
CA ILE A 17 -13.70 3.55 -14.54
C ILE A 17 -14.31 4.17 -15.78
N ASN A 18 -15.61 3.93 -15.96
CA ASN A 18 -16.40 4.49 -17.05
C ASN A 18 -17.53 5.35 -16.48
N CYS A 19 -17.63 6.58 -16.97
CA CYS A 19 -18.64 7.53 -16.58
C CYS A 19 -19.48 7.89 -17.81
N ARG A 20 -20.79 7.70 -17.72
CA ARG A 20 -21.73 8.05 -18.80
C ARG A 20 -22.85 8.95 -18.27
N VAL A 21 -23.00 10.10 -18.87
CA VAL A 21 -24.16 10.97 -18.65
C VAL A 21 -25.32 10.41 -19.47
N THR A 22 -26.36 9.92 -18.82
CA THR A 22 -27.55 9.32 -19.48
C THR A 22 -28.74 10.28 -19.59
N SER A 23 -28.75 11.34 -18.79
CA SER A 23 -29.68 12.46 -18.89
C SER A 23 -29.12 13.68 -18.13
N PRO A 24 -29.71 14.87 -18.22
CA PRO A 24 -29.26 16.07 -17.51
C PRO A 24 -29.17 15.93 -15.98
N ARG A 25 -29.81 14.90 -15.42
CA ARG A 25 -29.82 14.64 -13.97
C ARG A 25 -29.36 13.24 -13.60
N ARG A 26 -28.81 12.48 -14.55
CA ARG A 26 -28.41 11.08 -14.29
C ARG A 26 -27.04 10.77 -14.88
N ILE A 27 -26.14 10.40 -13.99
CA ILE A 27 -24.80 9.90 -14.31
C ILE A 27 -24.74 8.44 -13.92
N THR A 28 -24.28 7.60 -14.83
CA THR A 28 -24.01 6.19 -14.57
C THR A 28 -22.50 6.00 -14.47
N LEU A 29 -22.04 5.47 -13.35
CA LEU A 29 -20.66 5.08 -13.12
C LEU A 29 -20.56 3.56 -13.14
N SER A 30 -19.59 3.05 -13.86
CA SER A 30 -19.23 1.62 -13.84
C SER A 30 -17.73 1.47 -13.69
N SER A 31 -17.32 0.51 -12.90
CA SER A 31 -15.91 0.18 -12.70
C SER A 31 -15.76 -1.33 -12.59
N ARG A 32 -14.61 -1.83 -13.05
CA ARG A 32 -14.17 -3.18 -12.75
C ARG A 32 -13.29 -3.15 -11.52
N VAL A 33 -13.63 -3.94 -10.54
CA VAL A 33 -12.84 -4.07 -9.31
C VAL A 33 -12.07 -5.36 -9.35
N LYS A 34 -10.74 -5.26 -9.23
CA LYS A 34 -9.84 -6.41 -9.10
C LYS A 34 -9.52 -6.61 -7.63
N LEU A 35 -9.93 -7.75 -7.12
CA LEU A 35 -9.61 -8.17 -5.76
C LEU A 35 -8.46 -9.18 -5.80
N ARG A 36 -7.48 -8.98 -4.95
CA ARG A 36 -6.43 -9.95 -4.69
C ARG A 36 -6.46 -10.30 -3.21
N ALA A 37 -6.58 -11.58 -2.93
CA ALA A 37 -6.47 -12.14 -1.59
C ALA A 37 -5.17 -12.93 -1.48
N LEU A 38 -4.38 -12.68 -0.45
CA LEU A 38 -3.22 -13.47 -0.09
C LEU A 38 -3.47 -14.05 1.30
N SER A 39 -3.42 -15.37 1.42
CA SER A 39 -3.49 -16.06 2.69
C SER A 39 -2.17 -16.77 2.95
N CYS A 40 -1.60 -16.55 4.13
CA CYS A 40 -0.42 -17.26 4.61
C CYS A 40 -0.80 -18.04 5.86
N ARG A 41 -0.59 -19.35 5.82
CA ARG A 41 -0.73 -20.22 6.99
C ARG A 41 0.62 -20.74 7.41
N GLY A 42 0.97 -20.52 8.66
CA GLY A 42 2.13 -21.11 9.30
C GLY A 42 1.70 -22.22 10.27
N ASP A 43 2.25 -23.40 10.14
CA ASP A 43 2.08 -24.48 11.10
C ASP A 43 3.44 -24.73 11.79
N GLU A 44 3.47 -24.66 13.11
CA GLU A 44 4.62 -25.11 13.89
C GLU A 44 4.51 -26.60 14.17
N PHE A 45 5.56 -27.35 13.85
CA PHE A 45 5.62 -28.76 14.16
C PHE A 45 7.01 -29.17 14.63
N ASP A 46 7.06 -29.97 15.69
CA ASP A 46 8.28 -30.56 16.19
C ASP A 46 8.72 -31.75 15.34
N LEU A 47 9.86 -31.61 14.69
CA LEU A 47 10.50 -32.73 13.98
C LEU A 47 11.23 -33.63 14.97
N LYS A 48 10.58 -34.64 15.49
CA LYS A 48 11.26 -35.69 16.26
C LYS A 48 12.04 -36.60 15.29
N SER A 49 13.33 -36.50 15.34
CA SER A 49 14.24 -37.36 14.58
C SER A 49 14.33 -38.73 15.26
N THR A 50 13.70 -39.75 14.70
CA THR A 50 14.01 -41.13 15.02
C THR A 50 15.18 -41.59 14.13
N ALA A 51 16.23 -42.14 14.76
CA ALA A 51 17.56 -42.42 14.20
C ALA A 51 17.62 -43.39 13.00
N ARG A 52 16.50 -43.79 12.43
CA ARG A 52 16.43 -44.75 11.29
C ARG A 52 15.78 -44.20 10.01
N GLN A 53 15.34 -42.98 9.96
CA GLN A 53 14.77 -42.41 8.71
C GLN A 53 15.84 -41.64 7.95
N LYS A 54 16.01 -41.95 6.65
CA LYS A 54 16.80 -41.14 5.74
C LYS A 54 16.35 -39.67 5.86
N LYS A 55 17.27 -38.78 6.24
CA LYS A 55 16.99 -37.35 6.39
C LYS A 55 16.44 -36.82 5.07
N LYS A 56 15.12 -36.62 4.96
CA LYS A 56 14.56 -35.77 3.94
C LYS A 56 14.83 -34.34 4.36
N ALA A 57 15.44 -33.55 3.49
CA ALA A 57 15.59 -32.13 3.71
C ALA A 57 14.21 -31.49 3.75
N VAL A 58 13.81 -30.98 4.92
CA VAL A 58 12.57 -30.21 5.07
C VAL A 58 12.95 -28.75 4.85
N LYS A 59 12.27 -28.09 3.90
CA LYS A 59 12.38 -26.67 3.71
C LYS A 59 11.39 -26.00 4.66
N THR A 60 11.88 -25.24 5.61
CA THR A 60 11.06 -24.42 6.51
C THR A 60 11.16 -22.97 6.08
N ALA A 61 10.06 -22.23 6.21
CA ALA A 61 10.02 -20.80 6.03
C ALA A 61 9.43 -20.16 7.28
N ARG A 62 10.04 -19.07 7.74
CA ARG A 62 9.46 -18.20 8.77
C ARG A 62 8.79 -17.05 8.06
N VAL A 63 7.62 -16.63 8.52
CA VAL A 63 6.86 -15.52 7.99
C VAL A 63 6.55 -14.55 9.13
N CYS A 64 6.74 -13.27 8.91
CA CYS A 64 6.22 -12.23 9.79
C CYS A 64 5.46 -11.19 8.97
N GLU A 65 4.44 -10.61 9.57
CA GLU A 65 3.73 -9.44 9.08
C GLU A 65 4.12 -8.24 9.92
N ILE A 66 4.45 -7.14 9.27
CA ILE A 66 4.76 -5.88 9.92
C ILE A 66 3.83 -4.84 9.33
N ARG A 67 3.14 -4.10 10.21
CA ARG A 67 2.35 -2.93 9.85
C ARG A 67 3.15 -1.70 10.17
N HIS A 68 3.21 -0.81 9.21
CA HIS A 68 3.90 0.47 9.33
C HIS A 68 2.99 1.55 8.75
N GLU A 69 2.92 2.67 9.44
CA GLU A 69 2.15 3.85 9.02
C GLU A 69 3.11 5.02 8.89
N GLY A 70 2.95 5.80 7.85
CA GLY A 70 3.75 6.98 7.58
C GLY A 70 2.94 8.03 6.83
N ASP A 71 3.37 9.27 6.94
CA ASP A 71 2.75 10.41 6.28
C ASP A 71 3.56 10.82 5.06
N VAL A 72 2.84 11.10 3.97
CA VAL A 72 3.43 11.65 2.74
C VAL A 72 2.71 12.93 2.40
N SER A 73 3.47 14.02 2.21
CA SER A 73 2.94 15.31 1.83
C SER A 73 3.43 15.74 0.46
N GLY A 74 2.60 16.49 -0.25
CA GLY A 74 2.93 17.07 -1.55
C GLY A 74 2.21 18.39 -1.75
N GLU A 75 2.84 19.29 -2.48
CA GLU A 75 2.27 20.59 -2.81
C GLU A 75 1.38 20.51 -4.05
N ILE A 76 0.29 21.23 -4.03
CA ILE A 76 -0.65 21.36 -5.12
C ILE A 76 -0.64 22.81 -5.59
N ARG A 77 -0.53 23.00 -6.90
CA ARG A 77 -0.71 24.34 -7.48
C ARG A 77 -2.19 24.69 -7.50
N GLU A 78 -2.55 25.67 -6.70
CA GLU A 78 -3.89 26.25 -6.69
C GLU A 78 -4.00 27.34 -7.75
N ARG A 79 -5.21 27.50 -8.29
CA ARG A 79 -5.57 28.72 -9.03
C ARG A 79 -6.17 29.68 -8.02
N GLU A 80 -5.88 30.97 -8.20
CA GLU A 80 -6.46 32.01 -7.34
C GLU A 80 -7.98 31.86 -7.25
N GLY A 81 -8.53 31.95 -6.04
CA GLY A 81 -9.95 31.79 -5.78
C GLY A 81 -10.52 30.37 -5.91
N SER A 82 -9.67 29.36 -6.10
CA SER A 82 -10.15 27.98 -6.11
C SER A 82 -10.21 27.37 -4.72
N THR A 83 -11.15 26.45 -4.51
CA THR A 83 -11.33 25.73 -3.24
C THR A 83 -11.26 24.22 -3.45
N PRO A 84 -10.59 23.46 -2.57
CA PRO A 84 -10.54 22.02 -2.64
C PRO A 84 -11.91 21.42 -2.25
N VAL A 85 -12.34 20.40 -2.99
CA VAL A 85 -13.61 19.70 -2.77
C VAL A 85 -13.39 18.33 -2.16
N THR A 86 -12.45 17.58 -2.72
CA THR A 86 -12.07 16.25 -2.24
C THR A 86 -10.67 15.88 -2.74
N ALA A 87 -10.01 15.01 -2.02
CA ALA A 87 -8.69 14.52 -2.38
C ALA A 87 -8.65 13.00 -2.42
N LEU A 88 -7.84 12.46 -3.33
CA LEU A 88 -7.56 11.05 -3.47
C LEU A 88 -6.06 10.84 -3.48
N GLY A 89 -5.61 9.86 -2.73
CA GLY A 89 -4.22 9.42 -2.70
C GLY A 89 -4.08 8.00 -3.26
N GLU A 90 -2.98 7.76 -3.96
CA GLU A 90 -2.59 6.45 -4.45
C GLU A 90 -1.09 6.25 -4.20
N ILE A 91 -0.69 5.05 -3.81
CA ILE A 91 0.71 4.69 -3.57
C ILE A 91 1.15 3.65 -4.60
N CYS A 92 2.28 3.93 -5.24
CA CYS A 92 2.96 2.99 -6.12
C CYS A 92 4.32 2.63 -5.54
N VAL A 93 4.46 1.42 -5.01
CA VAL A 93 5.75 0.89 -4.56
C VAL A 93 6.53 0.42 -5.79
N SER A 94 7.69 1.02 -6.03
CA SER A 94 8.57 0.68 -7.14
C SER A 94 9.65 -0.32 -6.77
N ASP A 95 10.10 -0.32 -5.51
CA ASP A 95 11.14 -1.20 -5.01
C ASP A 95 10.96 -1.50 -3.52
N ALA A 96 11.25 -2.73 -3.14
CA ALA A 96 11.27 -3.15 -1.75
C ALA A 96 12.41 -4.16 -1.54
N ARG A 97 13.36 -3.82 -0.67
CA ARG A 97 14.56 -4.63 -0.42
C ARG A 97 14.83 -4.79 1.06
N ILE A 98 15.26 -6.00 1.44
CA ILE A 98 15.75 -6.26 2.78
C ILE A 98 17.23 -5.93 2.82
N SER A 99 17.60 -5.01 3.71
CA SER A 99 18.98 -4.59 3.93
C SER A 99 19.19 -4.23 5.41
N SER A 100 20.28 -4.70 5.99
CA SER A 100 20.72 -4.33 7.35
C SER A 100 19.63 -4.48 8.43
N GLY A 101 18.85 -5.56 8.38
CA GLY A 101 17.80 -5.81 9.38
C GLY A 101 16.53 -4.97 9.21
N ALA A 102 16.37 -4.35 8.05
CA ALA A 102 15.19 -3.57 7.74
C ALA A 102 14.69 -3.84 6.30
N VAL A 103 13.44 -3.52 6.04
CA VAL A 103 12.86 -3.44 4.69
C VAL A 103 12.90 -1.99 4.24
N LYS A 104 13.69 -1.70 3.21
CA LYS A 104 13.69 -0.39 2.55
C LYS A 104 12.65 -0.39 1.45
N VAL A 105 11.77 0.59 1.50
CA VAL A 105 10.65 0.73 0.56
C VAL A 105 10.82 2.02 -0.21
N LYS A 106 10.79 1.95 -1.54
CA LYS A 106 10.80 3.11 -2.42
C LYS A 106 9.58 3.13 -3.31
N GLY A 107 9.09 4.32 -3.58
CA GLY A 107 7.92 4.49 -4.40
C GLY A 107 7.54 5.94 -4.63
N GLU A 108 6.33 6.14 -5.09
CA GLU A 108 5.72 7.45 -5.29
C GLU A 108 4.30 7.44 -4.75
N ALA A 109 3.92 8.51 -4.08
CA ALA A 109 2.53 8.83 -3.77
C ALA A 109 2.00 9.80 -4.82
N TYR A 110 0.85 9.48 -5.38
CA TYR A 110 0.12 10.33 -6.31
C TYR A 110 -1.08 10.93 -5.59
N LEU A 111 -1.12 12.25 -5.54
CA LEU A 111 -2.21 13.00 -4.95
C LEU A 111 -3.02 13.66 -6.06
N THR A 112 -4.32 13.45 -6.05
CA THR A 112 -5.26 14.09 -6.98
C THR A 112 -6.32 14.81 -6.17
N VAL A 113 -6.44 16.11 -6.38
CA VAL A 113 -7.44 16.95 -5.71
C VAL A 113 -8.43 17.47 -6.73
N LEU A 114 -9.69 17.30 -6.44
CA LEU A 114 -10.78 17.97 -7.14
C LEU A 114 -10.94 19.39 -6.57
N MET A 115 -10.79 20.38 -7.43
CA MET A 115 -10.88 21.79 -7.11
C MET A 115 -12.13 22.39 -7.75
N ARG A 116 -12.71 23.40 -7.10
CA ARG A 116 -13.78 24.23 -7.65
C ARG A 116 -13.25 25.64 -7.83
N GLY A 117 -13.29 26.17 -9.05
CA GLY A 117 -12.96 27.56 -9.35
C GLY A 117 -14.05 28.53 -8.92
N GLU A 118 -13.74 29.83 -8.88
CA GLU A 118 -14.70 30.90 -8.59
C GLU A 118 -15.88 30.93 -9.58
N ASP A 119 -15.61 30.57 -10.82
CA ASP A 119 -16.62 30.43 -11.89
C ASP A 119 -17.52 29.20 -11.71
N GLY A 120 -17.32 28.42 -10.64
CA GLY A 120 -18.04 27.19 -10.35
C GLY A 120 -17.60 25.99 -11.19
N VAL A 121 -16.57 26.14 -12.04
CA VAL A 121 -16.05 25.05 -12.86
C VAL A 121 -15.14 24.15 -12.03
N TYR A 122 -15.30 22.84 -12.18
CA TYR A 122 -14.46 21.85 -11.50
C TYR A 122 -13.28 21.46 -12.36
N PHE A 123 -12.12 21.33 -11.73
CA PHE A 123 -10.89 20.82 -12.34
C PHE A 123 -10.12 19.95 -11.36
N THR A 124 -9.17 19.19 -11.85
CA THR A 124 -8.29 18.37 -11.00
C THR A 124 -6.88 18.95 -10.97
N SER A 125 -6.30 19.02 -9.78
CA SER A 125 -4.87 19.28 -9.57
C SER A 125 -4.19 18.00 -9.11
N ARG A 126 -2.95 17.78 -9.54
CA ARG A 126 -2.19 16.56 -9.22
C ARG A 126 -0.82 16.92 -8.69
N SER A 127 -0.37 16.14 -7.72
CA SER A 127 0.97 16.21 -7.17
C SER A 127 1.57 14.82 -7.06
N ARG A 128 2.90 14.77 -6.99
CA ARG A 128 3.66 13.55 -6.72
C ARG A 128 4.62 13.82 -5.57
N ALA A 129 4.74 12.86 -4.68
CA ALA A 129 5.71 12.89 -3.61
C ALA A 129 6.49 11.57 -3.55
N PRO A 130 7.81 11.60 -3.42
CA PRO A 130 8.61 10.39 -3.30
C PRO A 130 8.35 9.71 -1.95
N ILE A 131 8.42 8.39 -1.96
CA ILE A 131 8.43 7.55 -0.77
C ILE A 131 9.81 6.92 -0.67
N ASP A 132 10.50 7.13 0.44
CA ASP A 132 11.74 6.44 0.80
C ASP A 132 11.67 6.16 2.31
N ASP A 133 11.22 4.97 2.65
CA ASP A 133 10.91 4.59 4.02
C ASP A 133 11.64 3.31 4.43
N GLU A 134 11.84 3.13 5.72
CA GLU A 134 12.58 2.01 6.29
C GLU A 134 11.82 1.40 7.46
N VAL A 135 11.42 0.15 7.30
CA VAL A 135 10.67 -0.62 8.31
C VAL A 135 11.58 -1.66 8.93
N ARG A 136 11.85 -1.55 10.24
CA ARG A 136 12.72 -2.49 10.97
C ARG A 136 12.10 -3.88 11.04
N LEU A 137 12.93 -4.89 10.76
CA LEU A 137 12.55 -6.28 10.97
C LEU A 137 12.71 -6.66 12.45
N PRO A 138 11.87 -7.58 12.95
CA PRO A 138 12.11 -8.19 14.25
C PRO A 138 13.50 -8.88 14.30
N ASP A 139 14.15 -8.87 15.47
CA ASP A 139 15.50 -9.43 15.65
C ASP A 139 15.61 -10.88 15.15
N SER A 140 14.54 -11.67 15.31
CA SER A 140 14.48 -13.04 14.80
C SER A 140 14.59 -13.17 13.28
N PHE A 141 14.41 -12.06 12.53
CA PHE A 141 14.54 -11.97 11.08
C PHE A 141 15.75 -11.14 10.64
N ALA A 142 16.32 -10.34 11.52
CA ALA A 142 17.51 -9.53 11.26
C ALA A 142 18.78 -10.39 11.16
N ASP A 143 18.88 -11.44 12.00
CA ASP A 143 20.01 -12.35 12.03
C ASP A 143 19.85 -13.44 10.95
N LYS A 144 20.52 -13.25 9.82
CA LYS A 144 20.59 -14.26 8.77
C LYS A 144 21.54 -15.38 9.17
N LYS A 145 21.05 -16.62 9.18
CA LYS A 145 21.92 -17.79 9.16
C LYS A 145 22.40 -18.03 7.72
N ASP A 146 23.65 -18.42 7.57
CA ASP A 146 24.24 -18.75 6.27
C ASP A 146 23.33 -19.70 5.48
N GLY A 147 22.99 -19.31 4.23
CA GLY A 147 22.14 -20.08 3.34
C GLY A 147 20.63 -19.75 3.39
N GLU A 148 20.16 -18.90 4.30
CA GLU A 148 18.75 -18.45 4.34
C GLU A 148 18.49 -17.37 3.28
N ARG A 149 17.46 -17.60 2.44
CA ARG A 149 16.94 -16.60 1.52
C ARG A 149 15.75 -15.90 2.17
N THR A 150 15.85 -14.58 2.27
CA THR A 150 14.76 -13.75 2.77
C THR A 150 14.17 -12.93 1.62
N SER A 151 12.86 -12.91 1.51
CA SER A 151 12.13 -12.09 0.55
C SER A 151 11.03 -11.32 1.29
N CYS A 152 10.67 -10.16 0.76
CA CYS A 152 9.55 -9.39 1.28
C CYS A 152 8.53 -9.11 0.16
N ALA A 153 7.29 -8.93 0.55
CA ALA A 153 6.23 -8.36 -0.27
C ALA A 153 5.66 -7.17 0.49
N VAL A 154 5.54 -6.03 -0.19
CA VAL A 154 5.01 -4.81 0.40
C VAL A 154 3.68 -4.48 -0.25
N PHE A 155 2.68 -4.23 0.59
CA PHE A 155 1.36 -3.76 0.19
C PHE A 155 1.15 -2.41 0.83
N ALA A 156 0.97 -1.37 0.02
CA ALA A 156 0.74 -0.03 0.50
C ALA A 156 -0.64 0.46 0.08
N SER A 157 -1.30 1.21 0.96
CA SER A 157 -2.59 1.84 0.69
C SER A 157 -2.67 3.17 1.42
N VAL A 158 -3.45 4.10 0.87
CA VAL A 158 -3.77 5.35 1.54
C VAL A 158 -5.01 5.14 2.39
N THR A 159 -4.92 5.48 3.67
CA THR A 159 -6.03 5.38 4.62
C THR A 159 -6.79 6.70 4.73
N MET A 160 -6.09 7.83 4.60
CA MET A 160 -6.66 9.17 4.70
C MET A 160 -5.91 10.13 3.78
N THR A 161 -6.63 11.09 3.21
CA THR A 161 -6.05 12.18 2.43
C THR A 161 -6.68 13.49 2.86
N GLU A 162 -5.87 14.44 3.27
CA GLU A 162 -6.28 15.78 3.68
C GLU A 162 -5.66 16.86 2.78
N VAL A 163 -6.39 17.93 2.56
CA VAL A 163 -5.87 19.14 1.92
C VAL A 163 -5.90 20.26 2.93
N LYS A 164 -4.73 20.84 3.19
CA LYS A 164 -4.60 22.03 4.03
C LYS A 164 -4.29 23.20 3.13
N SER A 165 -5.10 24.26 3.19
CA SER A 165 -4.74 25.54 2.59
C SER A 165 -3.58 26.12 3.40
N GLY A 166 -2.45 26.39 2.74
CA GLY A 166 -1.38 27.17 3.36
C GLY A 166 -1.90 28.59 3.54
N GLU A 167 -2.11 29.03 4.76
CA GLU A 167 -2.17 30.47 5.05
C GLU A 167 -0.79 31.01 4.70
N GLY A 168 -0.72 31.78 3.61
CA GLY A 168 0.48 32.51 3.27
C GLY A 168 0.82 33.44 4.43
N GLU A 169 1.95 33.19 5.07
CA GLU A 169 2.59 34.18 5.92
C GLU A 169 2.89 35.39 5.04
N THR A 170 2.14 36.48 5.28
CA THR A 170 2.42 37.83 4.75
C THR A 170 3.58 38.46 5.53
#